data_eeb644f3c017777497222018f095881f
#
_entry.id   eeb644f3c017777497222018f095881f
#
_cell.length_a   1.000
_cell.length_b   1.000
_cell.length_c   1.000
_cell.angle_alpha   90.00
_cell.angle_beta   90.00
_cell.angle_gamma   90.00
#
_symmetry.space_group_name_H-M   'P 1'
#
loop_
_entity.id
_entity.type
_entity.pdbx_description
1 polymer ?
#
loop_
_entity_poly.entity_id
_entity_poly.type
_entity_poly.pdbx_seq_one_letter_code
_entity_poly.pdbx_strand_id
1 'polypeptide(L)'
;MSKLRILIADDHALVRMGISALISAQDDMTVVGQAKNGAEAVSEALRLKPDVVLMDLVMPIKDGIVATGEIKGALPDAQIIILTSYTTTDSIAQALDNGARGAVFKSDANSELLTAIHTVASGGQFVSPAIQRQIESDPPIPRLTPRQRQAIEYITRGLTNSDIARLDGCSESAVKKLLISTFAKLGVANRTEAVAIALRKQLVKI
;
A
#
# COMPACT_ATOMS: atom_id res chain seq x y z
N MET A 1 -0.25 -31.40 -11.77
CA MET A 1 -0.76 -30.01 -11.75
C MET A 1 0.41 -29.07 -11.98
N SER A 2 0.24 -27.95 -12.67
CA SER A 2 1.30 -26.94 -12.81
C SER A 2 1.53 -26.28 -11.46
N LYS A 3 2.80 -26.02 -11.11
CA LYS A 3 3.15 -25.30 -9.87
C LYS A 3 2.70 -23.85 -9.97
N LEU A 4 2.23 -23.27 -8.85
CA LEU A 4 1.96 -21.83 -8.74
C LEU A 4 3.26 -21.04 -8.94
N ARG A 5 3.24 -20.07 -9.81
CA ARG A 5 4.38 -19.25 -10.21
C ARG A 5 4.40 -17.96 -9.39
N ILE A 6 5.40 -17.82 -8.54
CA ILE A 6 5.48 -16.74 -7.56
C ILE A 6 6.61 -15.77 -7.95
N LEU A 7 6.30 -14.47 -8.02
CA LEU A 7 7.27 -13.36 -8.07
C LEU A 7 7.40 -12.75 -6.67
N ILE A 8 8.63 -12.55 -6.19
CA ILE A 8 8.90 -11.91 -4.90
C ILE A 8 9.49 -10.52 -5.15
N ALA A 9 8.86 -9.47 -4.62
CA ALA A 9 9.33 -8.09 -4.68
C ALA A 9 9.51 -7.52 -3.27
N ASP A 10 10.75 -7.30 -2.87
CA ASP A 10 11.16 -6.79 -1.56
C ASP A 10 12.57 -6.21 -1.69
N ASP A 11 12.90 -5.10 -1.07
CA ASP A 11 14.25 -4.52 -1.16
C ASP A 11 15.26 -5.22 -0.23
N HIS A 12 14.79 -5.96 0.79
CA HIS A 12 15.62 -6.69 1.74
C HIS A 12 16.01 -8.08 1.20
N ALA A 13 17.29 -8.28 0.87
CA ALA A 13 17.78 -9.53 0.30
C ALA A 13 17.52 -10.76 1.19
N LEU A 14 17.67 -10.62 2.53
CA LEU A 14 17.43 -11.72 3.46
C LEU A 14 15.96 -12.14 3.50
N VAL A 15 15.04 -11.21 3.39
CA VAL A 15 13.60 -11.50 3.33
C VAL A 15 13.29 -12.28 2.05
N ARG A 16 13.79 -11.80 0.89
CA ARG A 16 13.60 -12.55 -0.38
C ARG A 16 14.17 -13.96 -0.32
N MET A 17 15.36 -14.14 0.27
CA MET A 17 15.97 -15.47 0.45
C MET A 17 15.11 -16.37 1.34
N GLY A 18 14.64 -15.86 2.48
CA GLY A 18 13.79 -16.62 3.41
C GLY A 18 12.48 -17.07 2.78
N ILE A 19 11.77 -16.13 2.11
CA ILE A 19 10.52 -16.44 1.40
C ILE A 19 10.78 -17.41 0.25
N SER A 20 11.86 -17.24 -0.49
CA SER A 20 12.22 -18.15 -1.58
C SER A 20 12.47 -19.57 -1.07
N ALA A 21 13.17 -19.73 0.06
CA ALA A 21 13.40 -21.04 0.69
C ALA A 21 12.07 -21.67 1.15
N LEU A 22 11.18 -20.88 1.78
CA LEU A 22 9.86 -21.32 2.22
C LEU A 22 9.02 -21.84 1.04
N ILE A 23 8.96 -21.10 -0.07
CA ILE A 23 8.20 -21.47 -1.25
C ILE A 23 8.84 -22.70 -1.94
N SER A 24 10.16 -22.76 -2.02
CA SER A 24 10.88 -23.89 -2.65
C SER A 24 10.70 -25.19 -1.90
N ALA A 25 10.35 -25.13 -0.61
CA ALA A 25 10.03 -26.31 0.19
C ALA A 25 8.60 -26.85 -0.07
N GLN A 26 7.78 -26.17 -0.88
CA GLN A 26 6.45 -26.64 -1.27
C GLN A 26 6.49 -27.32 -2.64
N ASP A 27 5.77 -28.44 -2.75
CA ASP A 27 5.72 -29.21 -3.99
C ASP A 27 4.91 -28.54 -5.10
N ASP A 28 3.97 -27.68 -4.74
CA ASP A 28 2.97 -27.07 -5.60
C ASP A 28 3.26 -25.61 -5.98
N MET A 29 4.40 -25.04 -5.53
CA MET A 29 4.81 -23.67 -5.80
C MET A 29 6.21 -23.58 -6.39
N THR A 30 6.51 -22.46 -7.07
CA THR A 30 7.87 -22.18 -7.55
C THR A 30 8.09 -20.66 -7.63
N VAL A 31 9.27 -20.20 -7.22
CA VAL A 31 9.70 -18.82 -7.42
C VAL A 31 10.19 -18.67 -8.85
N VAL A 32 9.52 -17.82 -9.62
CA VAL A 32 9.87 -17.58 -11.04
C VAL A 32 10.71 -16.32 -11.24
N GLY A 33 10.76 -15.43 -10.24
CA GLY A 33 11.56 -14.21 -10.29
C GLY A 33 11.63 -13.50 -8.95
N GLN A 34 12.55 -12.55 -8.86
CA GLN A 34 12.73 -11.67 -7.72
C GLN A 34 12.97 -10.24 -8.20
N ALA A 35 12.49 -9.26 -7.45
CA ALA A 35 12.68 -7.83 -7.68
C ALA A 35 13.09 -7.14 -6.37
N LYS A 36 13.92 -6.10 -6.46
CA LYS A 36 14.40 -5.32 -5.30
C LYS A 36 13.79 -3.93 -5.18
N ASN A 37 12.86 -3.59 -6.07
CA ASN A 37 12.09 -2.35 -6.07
C ASN A 37 10.83 -2.53 -6.92
N GLY A 38 9.89 -1.58 -6.80
CA GLY A 38 8.62 -1.65 -7.52
C GLY A 38 8.75 -1.54 -9.04
N ALA A 39 9.76 -0.84 -9.57
CA ALA A 39 9.97 -0.73 -11.01
C ALA A 39 10.41 -2.09 -11.61
N GLU A 40 11.35 -2.77 -10.94
CA GLU A 40 11.73 -4.14 -11.30
C GLU A 40 10.55 -5.10 -11.14
N ALA A 41 9.74 -4.97 -10.08
CA ALA A 41 8.57 -5.81 -9.87
C ALA A 41 7.58 -5.72 -11.03
N VAL A 42 7.30 -4.50 -11.52
CA VAL A 42 6.43 -4.29 -12.70
C VAL A 42 7.05 -4.95 -13.93
N SER A 43 8.33 -4.68 -14.23
CA SER A 43 9.02 -5.24 -15.39
C SER A 43 9.03 -6.77 -15.38
N GLU A 44 9.38 -7.38 -14.24
CA GLU A 44 9.41 -8.82 -14.07
C GLU A 44 8.01 -9.46 -14.12
N ALA A 45 7.00 -8.81 -13.54
CA ALA A 45 5.62 -9.29 -13.63
C ALA A 45 5.14 -9.36 -15.09
N LEU A 46 5.38 -8.30 -15.88
CA LEU A 46 5.02 -8.27 -17.30
C LEU A 46 5.74 -9.34 -18.12
N ARG A 47 7.02 -9.57 -17.83
CA ARG A 47 7.85 -10.56 -18.51
C ARG A 47 7.50 -11.99 -18.14
N LEU A 48 7.33 -12.25 -16.86
CA LEU A 48 7.17 -13.60 -16.30
C LEU A 48 5.69 -14.04 -16.24
N LYS A 49 4.76 -13.11 -16.16
CA LYS A 49 3.32 -13.37 -15.95
C LYS A 49 3.11 -14.36 -14.80
N PRO A 50 3.50 -14.01 -13.56
CA PRO A 50 3.34 -14.87 -12.40
C PRO A 50 1.85 -15.02 -12.04
N ASP A 51 1.51 -16.13 -11.37
CA ASP A 51 0.17 -16.32 -10.81
C ASP A 51 -0.02 -15.44 -9.56
N VAL A 52 1.02 -15.34 -8.73
CA VAL A 52 1.00 -14.53 -7.51
C VAL A 52 2.25 -13.66 -7.43
N VAL A 53 2.08 -12.41 -7.05
CA VAL A 53 3.16 -11.47 -6.71
C VAL A 53 3.12 -11.19 -5.22
N LEU A 54 4.20 -11.49 -4.52
CA LEU A 54 4.44 -11.08 -3.14
C LEU A 54 5.13 -9.72 -3.19
N MET A 55 4.46 -8.67 -2.69
CA MET A 55 4.85 -7.27 -2.89
C MET A 55 5.09 -6.57 -1.56
N ASP A 56 6.32 -6.16 -1.29
CA ASP A 56 6.57 -5.20 -0.20
C ASP A 56 5.99 -3.83 -0.54
N LEU A 57 5.46 -3.14 0.46
CA LEU A 57 4.94 -1.78 0.30
C LEU A 57 6.04 -0.73 0.22
N VAL A 58 7.07 -0.88 1.06
CA VAL A 58 8.11 0.14 1.20
C VAL A 58 9.36 -0.30 0.45
N MET A 59 9.54 0.22 -0.74
CA MET A 59 10.71 -0.06 -1.59
C MET A 59 11.25 1.23 -2.22
N PRO A 60 12.56 1.30 -2.52
CA PRO A 60 13.16 2.42 -3.22
C PRO A 60 12.66 2.52 -4.68
N ILE A 61 12.86 3.68 -5.33
CA ILE A 61 12.56 3.98 -6.73
C ILE A 61 11.05 4.04 -7.00
N LYS A 62 10.30 2.97 -6.70
CA LYS A 62 8.85 2.87 -6.82
C LYS A 62 8.32 2.02 -5.66
N ASP A 63 7.36 2.55 -4.91
CA ASP A 63 6.72 1.82 -3.82
C ASP A 63 5.77 0.72 -4.34
N GLY A 64 5.43 -0.21 -3.43
CA GLY A 64 4.59 -1.35 -3.77
C GLY A 64 3.12 -0.97 -4.06
N ILE A 65 2.63 0.17 -3.55
CA ILE A 65 1.26 0.64 -3.81
C ILE A 65 1.12 1.02 -5.28
N VAL A 66 2.08 1.82 -5.79
CA VAL A 66 2.12 2.23 -7.20
C VAL A 66 2.36 1.02 -8.09
N ALA A 67 3.34 0.17 -7.74
CA ALA A 67 3.65 -1.04 -8.50
C ALA A 67 2.43 -1.99 -8.60
N THR A 68 1.66 -2.16 -7.51
CA THR A 68 0.41 -2.93 -7.49
C THR A 68 -0.59 -2.42 -8.53
N GLY A 69 -0.83 -1.10 -8.55
CA GLY A 69 -1.77 -0.51 -9.53
C GLY A 69 -1.31 -0.68 -10.97
N GLU A 70 -0.01 -0.51 -11.26
CA GLU A 70 0.55 -0.69 -12.60
C GLU A 70 0.46 -2.16 -13.06
N ILE A 71 0.82 -3.11 -12.19
CA ILE A 71 0.72 -4.54 -12.51
C ILE A 71 -0.74 -4.92 -12.76
N LYS A 72 -1.67 -4.52 -11.92
CA LYS A 72 -3.10 -4.81 -12.08
C LYS A 72 -3.69 -4.17 -13.33
N GLY A 73 -3.24 -2.98 -13.71
CA GLY A 73 -3.65 -2.31 -14.95
C GLY A 73 -3.20 -3.05 -16.21
N ALA A 74 -2.00 -3.65 -16.18
CA ALA A 74 -1.41 -4.36 -17.32
C ALA A 74 -1.71 -5.88 -17.32
N LEU A 75 -1.83 -6.49 -16.16
CA LEU A 75 -2.10 -7.90 -15.92
C LEU A 75 -3.26 -8.05 -14.92
N PRO A 76 -4.53 -7.90 -15.35
CA PRO A 76 -5.69 -7.95 -14.44
C PRO A 76 -5.81 -9.26 -13.65
N ASP A 77 -5.36 -10.37 -14.22
CA ASP A 77 -5.44 -11.71 -13.63
C ASP A 77 -4.35 -11.99 -12.59
N ALA A 78 -3.22 -11.26 -12.61
CA ALA A 78 -2.15 -11.43 -11.64
C ALA A 78 -2.66 -11.16 -10.22
N GLN A 79 -2.47 -12.11 -9.32
CA GLN A 79 -2.85 -11.96 -7.93
C GLN A 79 -1.72 -11.30 -7.15
N ILE A 80 -2.04 -10.34 -6.29
CA ILE A 80 -1.03 -9.59 -5.53
C ILE A 80 -1.33 -9.71 -4.04
N ILE A 81 -0.32 -10.13 -3.28
CA ILE A 81 -0.33 -10.19 -1.81
C ILE A 81 0.70 -9.19 -1.31
N ILE A 82 0.25 -8.28 -0.48
CA ILE A 82 1.12 -7.31 0.19
C ILE A 82 1.85 -8.01 1.34
N LEU A 83 3.17 -7.83 1.37
CA LEU A 83 4.02 -8.17 2.51
C LEU A 83 4.51 -6.88 3.14
N THR A 84 4.33 -6.73 4.45
CA THR A 84 4.76 -5.51 5.12
C THR A 84 5.32 -5.77 6.51
N SER A 85 6.37 -5.04 6.90
CA SER A 85 6.91 -5.12 8.27
C SER A 85 6.14 -4.25 9.24
N TYR A 86 5.95 -2.98 8.87
CA TYR A 86 5.18 -1.98 9.60
C TYR A 86 4.76 -0.89 8.63
N THR A 87 3.47 -0.67 8.52
CA THR A 87 2.94 0.44 7.70
C THR A 87 1.64 0.94 8.30
N THR A 88 1.19 2.08 7.84
CA THR A 88 -0.11 2.61 8.24
C THR A 88 -1.23 1.77 7.63
N THR A 89 -2.35 1.67 8.32
CA THR A 89 -3.57 1.03 7.81
C THR A 89 -4.02 1.65 6.47
N ASP A 90 -3.73 2.93 6.28
CA ASP A 90 -3.99 3.67 5.05
C ASP A 90 -3.20 3.13 3.85
N SER A 91 -1.92 2.79 4.04
CA SER A 91 -1.09 2.22 2.98
C SER A 91 -1.57 0.83 2.58
N ILE A 92 -1.97 0.00 3.55
CA ILE A 92 -2.57 -1.31 3.28
C ILE A 92 -3.88 -1.16 2.52
N ALA A 93 -4.77 -0.27 2.98
CA ALA A 93 -6.05 0.00 2.32
C ALA A 93 -5.85 0.49 0.88
N GLN A 94 -4.90 1.41 0.65
CA GLN A 94 -4.59 1.89 -0.70
C GLN A 94 -4.08 0.77 -1.62
N ALA A 95 -3.28 -0.16 -1.11
CA ALA A 95 -2.81 -1.29 -1.90
C ALA A 95 -3.95 -2.26 -2.25
N LEU A 96 -4.87 -2.51 -1.31
CA LEU A 96 -6.08 -3.30 -1.55
C LEU A 96 -7.01 -2.61 -2.57
N ASP A 97 -7.23 -1.30 -2.46
CA ASP A 97 -7.99 -0.49 -3.43
C ASP A 97 -7.35 -0.51 -4.84
N ASN A 98 -6.03 -0.58 -4.91
CA ASN A 98 -5.28 -0.69 -6.17
C ASN A 98 -5.30 -2.12 -6.74
N GLY A 99 -5.99 -3.06 -6.10
CA GLY A 99 -6.26 -4.40 -6.60
C GLY A 99 -5.44 -5.51 -5.97
N ALA A 100 -4.71 -5.28 -4.88
CA ALA A 100 -4.16 -6.38 -4.08
C ALA A 100 -5.29 -7.24 -3.51
N ARG A 101 -5.08 -8.54 -3.45
CA ARG A 101 -6.06 -9.52 -2.95
C ARG A 101 -5.68 -10.09 -1.59
N GLY A 102 -4.47 -9.82 -1.13
CA GLY A 102 -4.01 -10.25 0.18
C GLY A 102 -3.11 -9.24 0.86
N ALA A 103 -3.03 -9.34 2.20
CA ALA A 103 -2.09 -8.58 3.03
C ALA A 103 -1.67 -9.44 4.23
N VAL A 104 -0.36 -9.52 4.47
CA VAL A 104 0.28 -10.33 5.52
C VAL A 104 1.45 -9.53 6.09
N PHE A 105 1.67 -9.57 7.40
CA PHE A 105 2.90 -9.04 7.97
C PHE A 105 4.08 -9.99 7.68
N LYS A 106 5.26 -9.41 7.43
CA LYS A 106 6.50 -10.20 7.29
C LYS A 106 6.86 -10.96 8.58
N SER A 107 6.31 -10.56 9.72
CA SER A 107 6.46 -11.21 11.02
C SER A 107 5.41 -12.28 11.30
N ASP A 108 4.37 -12.41 10.48
CA ASP A 108 3.35 -13.43 10.64
C ASP A 108 3.96 -14.83 10.43
N ALA A 109 3.28 -15.85 10.91
CA ALA A 109 3.77 -17.22 10.76
C ALA A 109 3.87 -17.62 9.28
N ASN A 110 4.86 -18.41 8.93
CA ASN A 110 5.04 -18.92 7.57
C ASN A 110 3.79 -19.60 7.01
N SER A 111 3.01 -20.28 7.87
CA SER A 111 1.74 -20.91 7.52
C SER A 111 0.68 -19.90 7.06
N GLU A 112 0.67 -18.69 7.61
CA GLU A 112 -0.26 -17.63 7.17
C GLU A 112 0.08 -17.15 5.76
N LEU A 113 1.37 -16.98 5.45
CA LEU A 113 1.80 -16.62 4.10
C LEU A 113 1.42 -17.70 3.07
N LEU A 114 1.66 -18.98 3.38
CA LEU A 114 1.27 -20.09 2.51
C LEU A 114 -0.25 -20.14 2.31
N THR A 115 -1.02 -19.96 3.39
CA THR A 115 -2.50 -19.89 3.32
C THR A 115 -2.95 -18.71 2.45
N ALA A 116 -2.32 -17.54 2.60
CA ALA A 116 -2.61 -16.38 1.79
C ALA A 116 -2.37 -16.65 0.29
N ILE A 117 -1.23 -17.28 -0.06
CA ILE A 117 -0.88 -17.63 -1.44
C ILE A 117 -1.96 -18.53 -2.05
N HIS A 118 -2.32 -19.63 -1.38
CA HIS A 118 -3.35 -20.56 -1.88
C HIS A 118 -4.72 -19.89 -2.02
N THR A 119 -5.15 -19.14 -1.00
CA THR A 119 -6.44 -18.46 -1.02
C THR A 119 -6.53 -17.47 -2.18
N VAL A 120 -5.50 -16.65 -2.34
CA VAL A 120 -5.48 -15.60 -3.36
C VAL A 120 -5.30 -16.19 -4.76
N ALA A 121 -4.49 -17.23 -4.92
CA ALA A 121 -4.35 -17.96 -6.19
C ALA A 121 -5.66 -18.61 -6.66
N SER A 122 -6.53 -19.00 -5.71
CA SER A 122 -7.86 -19.53 -5.99
C SER A 122 -8.91 -18.42 -6.26
N GLY A 123 -8.50 -17.14 -6.33
CA GLY A 123 -9.40 -15.99 -6.56
C GLY A 123 -10.05 -15.44 -5.29
N GLY A 124 -9.74 -15.96 -4.11
CA GLY A 124 -10.20 -15.45 -2.82
C GLY A 124 -9.47 -14.17 -2.38
N GLN A 125 -9.78 -13.70 -1.18
CA GLN A 125 -9.08 -12.61 -0.50
C GLN A 125 -8.55 -13.10 0.85
N PHE A 126 -7.38 -12.61 1.24
CA PHE A 126 -6.78 -12.94 2.53
C PHE A 126 -6.13 -11.72 3.17
N VAL A 127 -6.63 -11.32 4.32
CA VAL A 127 -5.98 -10.31 5.18
C VAL A 127 -5.68 -11.00 6.51
N SER A 128 -4.41 -10.97 6.93
CA SER A 128 -4.03 -11.68 8.15
C SER A 128 -4.79 -11.15 9.38
N PRO A 129 -5.08 -12.00 10.38
CA PRO A 129 -5.81 -11.58 11.59
C PRO A 129 -5.12 -10.41 12.32
N ALA A 130 -3.81 -10.33 12.25
CA ALA A 130 -3.04 -9.25 12.84
C ALA A 130 -3.32 -7.91 12.13
N ILE A 131 -3.34 -7.90 10.79
CA ILE A 131 -3.69 -6.71 10.00
C ILE A 131 -5.15 -6.32 10.21
N GLN A 132 -6.08 -7.29 10.28
CA GLN A 132 -7.50 -7.00 10.55
C GLN A 132 -7.66 -6.27 11.88
N ARG A 133 -7.06 -6.78 12.96
CA ARG A 133 -7.07 -6.10 14.27
C ARG A 133 -6.47 -4.70 14.23
N GLN A 134 -5.40 -4.49 13.43
CA GLN A 134 -4.82 -3.16 13.27
C GLN A 134 -5.79 -2.21 12.55
N ILE A 135 -6.46 -2.66 11.49
CA ILE A 135 -7.47 -1.87 10.77
C ILE A 135 -8.66 -1.51 11.68
N GLU A 136 -9.10 -2.45 12.53
CA GLU A 136 -10.18 -2.20 13.50
C GLU A 136 -9.79 -1.16 14.56
N SER A 137 -8.55 -1.20 15.04
CA SER A 137 -8.04 -0.27 16.06
C SER A 137 -7.68 1.11 15.51
N ASP A 138 -7.23 1.19 14.28
CA ASP A 138 -6.85 2.43 13.59
C ASP A 138 -7.37 2.40 12.13
N PRO A 139 -8.68 2.65 11.93
CA PRO A 139 -9.28 2.59 10.60
C PRO A 139 -8.59 3.50 9.58
N PRO A 140 -8.45 3.07 8.32
CA PRO A 140 -7.91 3.91 7.27
C PRO A 140 -8.84 5.11 7.01
N ILE A 141 -8.24 6.24 6.68
CA ILE A 141 -9.00 7.43 6.33
C ILE A 141 -9.49 7.35 4.87
N PRO A 142 -10.64 7.95 4.54
CA PRO A 142 -11.11 8.03 3.16
C PRO A 142 -10.09 8.72 2.25
N ARG A 143 -9.90 8.20 1.04
CA ARG A 143 -8.93 8.71 0.07
C ARG A 143 -9.09 10.21 -0.17
N LEU A 144 -8.07 10.99 0.15
CA LEU A 144 -8.03 12.42 -0.13
C LEU A 144 -7.80 12.67 -1.63
N THR A 145 -8.50 13.66 -2.18
CA THR A 145 -8.20 14.16 -3.54
C THR A 145 -6.80 14.81 -3.57
N PRO A 146 -6.15 14.94 -4.75
CA PRO A 146 -4.86 15.63 -4.85
C PRO A 146 -4.89 17.02 -4.21
N ARG A 147 -5.97 17.78 -4.44
CA ARG A 147 -6.14 19.13 -3.86
C ARG A 147 -6.31 19.12 -2.34
N GLN A 148 -7.01 18.12 -1.79
CA GLN A 148 -7.12 17.94 -0.35
C GLN A 148 -5.79 17.56 0.29
N ARG A 149 -5.03 16.69 -0.35
CA ARG A 149 -3.69 16.30 0.11
C ARG A 149 -2.75 17.50 0.12
N GLN A 150 -2.74 18.28 -0.96
CA GLN A 150 -1.93 19.50 -1.06
C GLN A 150 -2.30 20.52 0.04
N ALA A 151 -3.59 20.70 0.33
CA ALA A 151 -4.04 21.58 1.41
C ALA A 151 -3.52 21.09 2.79
N ILE A 152 -3.51 19.77 3.03
CA ILE A 152 -2.93 19.20 4.25
C ILE A 152 -1.42 19.44 4.31
N GLU A 153 -0.68 19.28 3.21
CA GLU A 153 0.76 19.62 3.15
C GLU A 153 1.01 21.09 3.53
N TYR A 154 0.22 22.01 3.00
CA TYR A 154 0.34 23.43 3.31
C TYR A 154 0.11 23.72 4.79
N ILE A 155 -0.97 23.18 5.38
CA ILE A 155 -1.24 23.40 6.80
C ILE A 155 -0.21 22.74 7.71
N THR A 156 0.39 21.63 7.32
CA THR A 156 1.48 20.98 8.06
C THR A 156 2.76 21.82 8.06
N ARG A 157 2.98 22.60 6.99
CA ARG A 157 4.07 23.60 6.90
C ARG A 157 3.74 24.93 7.61
N GLY A 158 2.58 25.05 8.23
CA GLY A 158 2.18 26.24 8.99
C GLY A 158 1.57 27.37 8.17
N LEU A 159 1.28 27.18 6.85
CA LEU A 159 0.71 28.23 6.00
C LEU A 159 -0.69 28.61 6.48
N THR A 160 -1.00 29.91 6.48
CA THR A 160 -2.35 30.44 6.76
C THR A 160 -3.28 30.23 5.56
N ASN A 161 -4.59 30.39 5.76
CA ASN A 161 -5.55 30.31 4.64
C ASN A 161 -5.26 31.38 3.56
N SER A 162 -4.80 32.55 3.97
CA SER A 162 -4.38 33.64 3.07
C SER A 162 -3.16 33.23 2.23
N ASP A 163 -2.17 32.57 2.86
CA ASP A 163 -0.99 32.08 2.14
C ASP A 163 -1.36 31.01 1.10
N ILE A 164 -2.22 30.06 1.49
CA ILE A 164 -2.71 29.01 0.59
C ILE A 164 -3.52 29.61 -0.56
N ALA A 165 -4.40 30.57 -0.27
CA ALA A 165 -5.19 31.26 -1.29
C ALA A 165 -4.31 31.94 -2.32
N ARG A 166 -3.23 32.61 -1.88
CA ARG A 166 -2.25 33.27 -2.74
C ARG A 166 -1.47 32.27 -3.60
N LEU A 167 -1.04 31.14 -3.02
CA LEU A 167 -0.31 30.09 -3.74
C LEU A 167 -1.18 29.38 -4.79
N ASP A 168 -2.43 29.09 -4.45
CA ASP A 168 -3.36 28.36 -5.33
C ASP A 168 -4.14 29.29 -6.29
N GLY A 169 -3.94 30.61 -6.24
CA GLY A 169 -4.65 31.57 -7.07
C GLY A 169 -6.16 31.57 -6.84
N CYS A 170 -6.62 31.37 -5.59
CA CYS A 170 -8.05 31.28 -5.25
C CYS A 170 -8.41 32.19 -4.06
N SER A 171 -9.69 32.24 -3.67
CA SER A 171 -10.14 33.02 -2.51
C SER A 171 -9.90 32.28 -1.20
N GLU A 172 -9.67 33.02 -0.10
CA GLU A 172 -9.59 32.42 1.26
C GLU A 172 -10.87 31.66 1.63
N SER A 173 -12.03 32.10 1.14
CA SER A 173 -13.30 31.40 1.31
C SER A 173 -13.29 30.02 0.65
N ALA A 174 -12.67 29.88 -0.51
CA ALA A 174 -12.50 28.58 -1.20
C ALA A 174 -11.57 27.65 -0.41
N VAL A 175 -10.44 28.19 0.11
CA VAL A 175 -9.54 27.44 0.98
C VAL A 175 -10.24 26.97 2.23
N LYS A 176 -11.01 27.84 2.90
CA LYS A 176 -11.79 27.48 4.10
C LYS A 176 -12.78 26.34 3.82
N LYS A 177 -13.52 26.38 2.70
CA LYS A 177 -14.44 25.31 2.30
C LYS A 177 -13.68 23.99 2.03
N LEU A 178 -12.54 24.06 1.33
CA LEU A 178 -11.69 22.89 1.07
C LEU A 178 -11.19 22.26 2.37
N LEU A 179 -10.68 23.06 3.31
CA LEU A 179 -10.20 22.56 4.61
C LEU A 179 -11.33 21.96 5.45
N ILE A 180 -12.52 22.60 5.52
CA ILE A 180 -13.67 22.04 6.23
C ILE A 180 -14.04 20.66 5.67
N SER A 181 -14.15 20.52 4.34
CA SER A 181 -14.46 19.22 3.72
C SER A 181 -13.35 18.19 3.94
N THR A 182 -12.10 18.64 4.01
CA THR A 182 -10.96 17.77 4.28
C THR A 182 -10.94 17.31 5.73
N PHE A 183 -11.20 18.21 6.68
CA PHE A 183 -11.29 17.86 8.11
C PHE A 183 -12.44 16.89 8.38
N ALA A 184 -13.58 17.08 7.76
CA ALA A 184 -14.69 16.12 7.85
C ALA A 184 -14.28 14.72 7.34
N LYS A 185 -13.52 14.64 6.24
CA LYS A 185 -12.99 13.37 5.73
C LYS A 185 -11.98 12.72 6.68
N LEU A 186 -11.14 13.52 7.35
CA LEU A 186 -10.17 13.05 8.32
C LEU A 186 -10.80 12.69 9.67
N GLY A 187 -12.08 13.02 9.89
CA GLY A 187 -12.75 12.82 11.17
C GLY A 187 -12.23 13.72 12.28
N VAL A 188 -11.75 14.94 11.95
CA VAL A 188 -11.14 15.88 12.90
C VAL A 188 -11.94 17.19 12.97
N ALA A 189 -11.91 17.84 14.13
CA ALA A 189 -12.67 19.05 14.39
C ALA A 189 -11.94 20.34 14.00
N ASN A 190 -10.61 20.33 13.99
CA ASN A 190 -9.82 21.55 13.83
C ASN A 190 -8.48 21.30 13.11
N ARG A 191 -7.79 22.40 12.80
CA ARG A 191 -6.52 22.41 12.09
C ARG A 191 -5.39 21.65 12.83
N THR A 192 -5.32 21.82 14.15
CA THR A 192 -4.26 21.16 14.96
C THR A 192 -4.42 19.65 14.92
N GLU A 193 -5.65 19.15 15.06
CA GLU A 193 -5.96 17.73 14.93
C GLU A 193 -5.68 17.23 13.52
N ALA A 194 -6.00 18.02 12.48
CA ALA A 194 -5.71 17.66 11.09
C ALA A 194 -4.21 17.51 10.84
N VAL A 195 -3.38 18.39 11.39
CA VAL A 195 -1.91 18.27 11.33
C VAL A 195 -1.43 17.04 12.09
N ALA A 196 -1.94 16.80 13.30
CA ALA A 196 -1.55 15.65 14.10
C ALA A 196 -1.88 14.32 13.39
N ILE A 197 -3.09 14.19 12.81
CA ILE A 197 -3.48 12.98 12.08
C ILE A 197 -2.68 12.81 10.78
N ALA A 198 -2.38 13.92 10.08
CA ALA A 198 -1.59 13.90 8.86
C ALA A 198 -0.17 13.37 9.10
N LEU A 199 0.45 13.73 10.21
CA LEU A 199 1.77 13.24 10.61
C LEU A 199 1.69 11.78 11.05
N ARG A 200 0.74 11.44 11.92
CA ARG A 200 0.56 10.06 12.40
C ARG A 200 0.28 9.07 11.26
N LYS A 201 -0.56 9.43 10.32
CA LYS A 201 -0.95 8.60 9.16
C LYS A 201 0.00 8.73 7.97
N GLN A 202 1.09 9.49 8.11
CA GLN A 202 2.09 9.71 7.04
C GLN A 202 1.48 10.21 5.72
N LEU A 203 0.44 11.06 5.81
CA LEU A 203 -0.22 11.62 4.62
C LEU A 203 0.65 12.61 3.85
N VAL A 204 1.65 13.17 4.53
CA VAL A 204 2.60 14.15 4.02
C VAL A 204 4.02 13.71 4.33
N LYS A 205 4.94 13.95 3.39
CA LYS A 205 6.39 13.78 3.61
C LYS A 205 6.93 15.10 4.16
N ILE A 206 7.58 15.05 5.30
CA ILE A 206 8.28 16.20 5.90
C ILE A 206 9.69 16.29 5.32
#